data_2d7b73f71f3b4398064ae013171ab8b1
#
_entry.id   2d7b73f71f3b4398064ae013171ab8b1
#
_cell.length_a   1.000
_cell.length_b   1.000
_cell.length_c   1.000
_cell.angle_alpha   90.00
_cell.angle_beta   90.00
_cell.angle_gamma   90.00
#
_symmetry.space_group_name_H-M   'P 1'
#
loop_
_entity.id
_entity.type
_entity.pdbx_description
1 polymer ?
#
loop_
_entity_poly.entity_id
_entity_poly.type
_entity_poly.pdbx_seq_one_letter_code
_entity_poly.pdbx_strand_id
1 'polypeptide(L)'
;MSWTEVLSSLKKHLNEFELGKDYVDINEKLLHIAEVATNALILCEFYHIYPQGDDRIIAPVVKPCVALDLDDCVFDFLGSYTKRFGVNISDYWNGDYNMSENLKTLKEDKDFWINMPIINRPTFEVDYYVTARSIPIEWTQEDIQRNNLPKAKIYTLPWNVSKIDTLKELKVDIMIDDKAETFKECLSNGIFCYLMDAPHNRYYDVGHHRIYDLNLTIK
;
A
#
# COMPACT_ATOMS: atom_id res chain seq x y z
N MET A 1 -1.88 -37.96 7.58
CA MET A 1 -1.07 -37.09 6.70
C MET A 1 -1.22 -35.67 7.23
N SER A 2 -0.11 -35.01 7.54
CA SER A 2 -0.14 -33.60 7.99
C SER A 2 -0.06 -32.64 6.81
N TRP A 3 -0.33 -31.35 7.05
CA TRP A 3 -0.21 -30.34 6.01
C TRP A 3 1.24 -30.19 5.53
N THR A 4 2.22 -30.29 6.44
CA THR A 4 3.66 -30.22 6.08
C THR A 4 4.11 -31.40 5.23
N GLU A 5 3.55 -32.59 5.41
CA GLU A 5 3.83 -33.75 4.55
C GLU A 5 3.35 -33.49 3.12
N VAL A 6 2.11 -33.00 2.93
CA VAL A 6 1.56 -32.67 1.61
C VAL A 6 2.34 -31.57 0.93
N LEU A 7 2.68 -30.49 1.68
CA LEU A 7 3.50 -29.38 1.17
C LEU A 7 4.90 -29.84 0.76
N SER A 8 5.52 -30.75 1.53
CA SER A 8 6.84 -31.30 1.22
C SER A 8 6.80 -32.13 -0.06
N SER A 9 5.75 -32.94 -0.25
CA SER A 9 5.54 -33.70 -1.47
C SER A 9 5.34 -32.76 -2.67
N LEU A 10 4.50 -31.73 -2.55
CA LEU A 10 4.28 -30.75 -3.60
C LEU A 10 5.59 -30.06 -4.03
N LYS A 11 6.37 -29.58 -3.06
CA LYS A 11 7.66 -28.92 -3.32
C LYS A 11 8.67 -29.85 -3.99
N LYS A 12 8.71 -31.11 -3.57
CA LYS A 12 9.59 -32.13 -4.18
C LYS A 12 9.23 -32.32 -5.66
N HIS A 13 7.96 -32.55 -5.98
CA HIS A 13 7.55 -32.80 -7.36
C HIS A 13 7.71 -31.54 -8.24
N LEU A 14 7.47 -30.35 -7.71
CA LEU A 14 7.68 -29.10 -8.42
C LEU A 14 9.19 -28.94 -8.78
N ASN A 15 10.08 -29.16 -7.81
CA ASN A 15 11.53 -29.07 -8.03
C ASN A 15 12.01 -30.09 -9.07
N GLU A 16 11.54 -31.34 -9.06
CA GLU A 16 11.90 -32.34 -10.05
C GLU A 16 11.42 -31.95 -11.46
N PHE A 17 10.24 -31.38 -11.56
CA PHE A 17 9.71 -30.85 -12.83
C PHE A 17 10.55 -29.65 -13.34
N GLU A 18 10.93 -28.72 -12.47
CA GLU A 18 11.81 -27.58 -12.81
C GLU A 18 13.19 -28.02 -13.29
N LEU A 19 13.67 -29.18 -12.81
CA LEU A 19 14.92 -29.81 -13.26
C LEU A 19 14.77 -30.56 -14.60
N GLY A 20 13.63 -30.48 -15.26
CA GLY A 20 13.37 -31.14 -16.54
C GLY A 20 13.04 -32.64 -16.43
N LYS A 21 12.69 -33.11 -15.24
CA LYS A 21 12.20 -34.46 -15.03
C LYS A 21 10.68 -34.47 -15.12
N ASP A 22 10.13 -34.92 -16.24
CA ASP A 22 8.70 -34.89 -16.46
C ASP A 22 7.94 -36.00 -15.70
N TYR A 23 8.55 -37.15 -15.50
CA TYR A 23 7.88 -38.35 -14.97
C TYR A 23 8.41 -38.76 -13.60
N VAL A 24 7.48 -39.07 -12.68
CA VAL A 24 7.74 -39.75 -11.40
C VAL A 24 8.06 -41.22 -11.70
N ASP A 25 7.25 -41.85 -12.55
CA ASP A 25 7.43 -43.21 -13.07
C ASP A 25 7.10 -43.21 -14.57
N ILE A 26 8.11 -43.55 -15.38
CA ILE A 26 7.97 -43.58 -16.83
C ILE A 26 7.09 -44.75 -17.31
N ASN A 27 7.03 -45.84 -16.56
CA ASN A 27 6.20 -47.01 -16.93
C ASN A 27 4.73 -46.72 -16.68
N GLU A 28 4.41 -46.05 -15.58
CA GLU A 28 3.03 -45.66 -15.22
C GLU A 28 2.62 -44.36 -15.88
N LYS A 29 3.55 -43.64 -16.55
CA LYS A 29 3.33 -42.32 -17.17
C LYS A 29 2.80 -41.27 -16.17
N LEU A 30 3.17 -41.42 -14.91
CA LEU A 30 2.80 -40.47 -13.87
C LEU A 30 3.70 -39.25 -13.94
N LEU A 31 3.13 -38.09 -14.16
CA LEU A 31 3.85 -36.82 -14.31
C LEU A 31 4.09 -36.15 -12.96
N HIS A 32 5.28 -35.56 -12.76
CA HIS A 32 5.55 -34.71 -11.60
C HIS A 32 4.55 -33.55 -11.48
N ILE A 33 4.18 -32.92 -12.60
CA ILE A 33 3.21 -31.81 -12.58
C ILE A 33 1.80 -32.27 -12.18
N ALA A 34 1.42 -33.51 -12.47
CA ALA A 34 0.15 -34.08 -12.02
C ALA A 34 0.15 -34.27 -10.48
N GLU A 35 1.27 -34.71 -9.91
CA GLU A 35 1.44 -34.82 -8.47
C GLU A 35 1.40 -33.45 -7.77
N VAL A 36 1.98 -32.40 -8.38
CA VAL A 36 1.84 -31.02 -7.88
C VAL A 36 0.39 -30.60 -7.82
N ALA A 37 -0.37 -30.83 -8.90
CA ALA A 37 -1.80 -30.49 -8.95
C ALA A 37 -2.61 -31.29 -7.89
N THR A 38 -2.35 -32.60 -7.76
CA THR A 38 -3.01 -33.45 -6.77
C THR A 38 -2.75 -32.97 -5.34
N ASN A 39 -1.49 -32.70 -4.98
CA ASN A 39 -1.13 -32.23 -3.66
C ASN A 39 -1.74 -30.84 -3.37
N ALA A 40 -1.82 -29.96 -4.37
CA ALA A 40 -2.49 -28.66 -4.22
C ALA A 40 -3.98 -28.82 -3.94
N LEU A 41 -4.67 -29.72 -4.64
CA LEU A 41 -6.09 -30.00 -4.38
C LEU A 41 -6.31 -30.61 -2.98
N ILE A 42 -5.42 -31.51 -2.54
CA ILE A 42 -5.47 -32.08 -1.17
C ILE A 42 -5.35 -30.96 -0.13
N LEU A 43 -4.46 -29.97 -0.32
CA LEU A 43 -4.34 -28.85 0.60
C LEU A 43 -5.56 -27.95 0.60
N CYS A 44 -6.18 -27.72 -0.55
CA CYS A 44 -7.45 -27.00 -0.64
C CYS A 44 -8.56 -27.72 0.15
N GLU A 45 -8.65 -29.05 0.01
CA GLU A 45 -9.62 -29.85 0.74
C GLU A 45 -9.33 -29.84 2.25
N PHE A 46 -8.07 -30.01 2.66
CA PHE A 46 -7.66 -29.95 4.06
C PHE A 46 -8.06 -28.64 4.72
N TYR A 47 -8.00 -27.53 4.02
CA TYR A 47 -8.42 -26.24 4.53
C TYR A 47 -9.88 -26.25 5.02
N HIS A 48 -10.73 -27.01 4.36
CA HIS A 48 -12.16 -27.09 4.69
C HIS A 48 -12.48 -28.20 5.70
N ILE A 49 -11.88 -29.40 5.52
CA ILE A 49 -12.31 -30.57 6.29
C ILE A 49 -11.32 -31.02 7.38
N TYR A 50 -10.07 -30.55 7.32
CA TYR A 50 -9.03 -31.00 8.25
C TYR A 50 -8.14 -29.85 8.76
N PRO A 51 -8.72 -28.73 9.26
CA PRO A 51 -7.94 -27.61 9.78
C PRO A 51 -7.09 -27.98 11.01
N GLN A 52 -7.49 -28.98 11.80
CA GLN A 52 -6.75 -29.46 12.97
C GLN A 52 -5.45 -30.20 12.62
N GLY A 53 -5.27 -30.59 11.36
CA GLY A 53 -4.03 -31.22 10.87
C GLY A 53 -2.98 -30.21 10.37
N ASP A 54 -3.26 -28.93 10.50
CA ASP A 54 -2.33 -27.87 10.10
C ASP A 54 -1.16 -27.78 11.10
N ASP A 55 -0.06 -28.41 10.74
CA ASP A 55 1.20 -28.45 11.52
C ASP A 55 2.24 -27.49 10.95
N ARG A 56 1.85 -26.58 10.04
CA ARG A 56 2.77 -25.58 9.52
C ARG A 56 3.23 -24.66 10.64
N ILE A 57 4.51 -24.34 10.64
CA ILE A 57 5.01 -23.27 11.50
C ILE A 57 4.37 -21.98 10.99
N ILE A 58 3.29 -21.59 11.63
CA ILE A 58 2.68 -20.28 11.41
C ILE A 58 3.67 -19.27 11.99
N ALA A 59 4.43 -18.62 11.14
CA ALA A 59 5.17 -17.46 11.59
C ALA A 59 4.17 -16.52 12.29
N PRO A 60 4.51 -15.94 13.45
CA PRO A 60 3.64 -14.98 14.09
C PRO A 60 3.23 -13.96 13.03
N VAL A 61 1.93 -13.69 12.92
CA VAL A 61 1.43 -12.64 12.03
C VAL A 61 2.05 -11.35 12.54
N VAL A 62 3.16 -10.97 11.93
CA VAL A 62 3.77 -9.68 12.21
C VAL A 62 2.84 -8.66 11.56
N LYS A 63 2.21 -7.84 12.39
CA LYS A 63 1.38 -6.74 11.90
C LYS A 63 2.24 -5.89 10.97
N PRO A 64 1.81 -5.64 9.72
CA PRO A 64 2.59 -4.82 8.82
C PRO A 64 2.68 -3.38 9.34
N CYS A 65 3.83 -2.77 9.16
CA CYS A 65 4.07 -1.37 9.43
C CYS A 65 3.45 -0.51 8.31
N VAL A 66 2.48 0.32 8.65
CA VAL A 66 1.68 1.09 7.69
C VAL A 66 2.02 2.57 7.74
N ALA A 67 2.38 3.14 6.60
CA ALA A 67 2.50 4.57 6.40
C ALA A 67 1.36 5.08 5.50
N LEU A 68 0.86 6.29 5.81
CA LEU A 68 -0.23 6.95 5.10
C LEU A 68 0.16 8.38 4.74
N ASP A 69 -0.06 8.77 3.49
CA ASP A 69 -0.04 10.18 3.11
C ASP A 69 -1.30 10.90 3.59
N LEU A 70 -1.24 12.21 3.65
CA LEU A 70 -2.36 13.04 4.14
C LEU A 70 -3.11 13.72 3.00
N ASP A 71 -2.40 14.43 2.13
CA ASP A 71 -3.01 15.26 1.09
C ASP A 71 -3.55 14.38 -0.05
N ASP A 72 -4.79 14.64 -0.45
CA ASP A 72 -5.58 13.85 -1.41
C ASP A 72 -5.75 12.35 -1.07
N CYS A 73 -5.26 11.93 0.12
CA CYS A 73 -5.56 10.64 0.74
C CYS A 73 -6.57 10.77 1.89
N VAL A 74 -6.32 11.67 2.82
CA VAL A 74 -7.16 11.95 4.00
C VAL A 74 -7.86 13.28 3.85
N PHE A 75 -7.13 14.32 3.44
CA PHE A 75 -7.62 15.69 3.29
C PHE A 75 -7.73 16.07 1.82
N ASP A 76 -8.76 16.84 1.48
CA ASP A 76 -9.00 17.39 0.15
C ASP A 76 -8.06 18.55 -0.16
N PHE A 77 -6.80 18.24 -0.46
CA PHE A 77 -5.83 19.27 -0.82
C PHE A 77 -6.17 19.89 -2.18
N LEU A 78 -6.43 19.06 -3.19
CA LEU A 78 -6.71 19.53 -4.55
C LEU A 78 -7.96 20.44 -4.59
N GLY A 79 -9.06 20.01 -3.95
CA GLY A 79 -10.28 20.83 -3.90
C GLY A 79 -10.08 22.13 -3.14
N SER A 80 -9.35 22.11 -2.03
CA SER A 80 -9.03 23.29 -1.24
C SER A 80 -8.11 24.25 -2.01
N TYR A 81 -7.10 23.72 -2.71
CA TYR A 81 -6.18 24.48 -3.54
C TYR A 81 -6.92 25.16 -4.71
N THR A 82 -7.72 24.42 -5.47
CA THR A 82 -8.48 24.96 -6.60
C THR A 82 -9.44 26.07 -6.17
N LYS A 83 -10.11 25.89 -5.02
CA LYS A 83 -10.97 26.90 -4.42
C LYS A 83 -10.19 28.14 -3.98
N ARG A 84 -9.03 27.97 -3.36
CA ARG A 84 -8.18 29.06 -2.83
C ARG A 84 -7.65 29.97 -3.92
N PHE A 85 -7.21 29.40 -5.04
CA PHE A 85 -6.55 30.13 -6.12
C PHE A 85 -7.44 30.38 -7.34
N GLY A 86 -8.70 29.88 -7.33
CA GLY A 86 -9.65 30.08 -8.43
C GLY A 86 -9.21 29.38 -9.71
N VAL A 87 -8.42 28.32 -9.62
CA VAL A 87 -7.91 27.56 -10.77
C VAL A 87 -8.80 26.37 -11.06
N ASN A 88 -8.96 26.04 -12.36
CA ASN A 88 -9.66 24.82 -12.76
C ASN A 88 -8.60 23.81 -13.24
N ILE A 89 -8.28 22.86 -12.41
CA ILE A 89 -7.23 21.86 -12.67
C ILE A 89 -7.91 20.53 -12.99
N SER A 90 -7.82 20.11 -14.25
CA SER A 90 -8.23 18.77 -14.69
C SER A 90 -7.12 17.73 -14.49
N ASP A 91 -5.88 18.17 -14.54
CA ASP A 91 -4.67 17.39 -14.28
C ASP A 91 -3.77 18.21 -13.36
N TYR A 92 -3.82 17.89 -12.10
CA TYR A 92 -3.25 18.60 -10.96
C TYR A 92 -1.77 18.98 -11.12
N TRP A 93 -0.95 18.05 -11.59
CA TRP A 93 0.50 18.29 -11.66
C TRP A 93 0.92 19.10 -12.88
N ASN A 94 0.10 19.15 -13.90
CA ASN A 94 0.40 19.80 -15.18
C ASN A 94 -0.48 21.01 -15.48
N GLY A 95 -1.52 21.27 -14.67
CA GLY A 95 -2.56 22.25 -14.95
C GLY A 95 -2.31 23.66 -14.41
N ASP A 96 -1.48 23.83 -13.38
CA ASP A 96 -1.19 25.13 -12.80
C ASP A 96 0.28 25.52 -12.92
N TYR A 97 0.58 26.41 -13.85
CA TYR A 97 1.93 26.96 -14.04
C TYR A 97 2.43 27.80 -12.85
N ASN A 98 1.54 28.27 -11.99
CA ASN A 98 1.86 29.08 -10.80
C ASN A 98 1.95 28.23 -9.53
N MET A 99 1.82 26.91 -9.61
CA MET A 99 1.73 26.05 -8.43
C MET A 99 2.92 26.23 -7.48
N SER A 100 4.13 26.37 -7.98
CA SER A 100 5.32 26.58 -7.16
C SER A 100 5.25 27.86 -6.33
N GLU A 101 4.72 28.94 -6.91
CA GLU A 101 4.55 30.22 -6.20
C GLU A 101 3.37 30.16 -5.23
N ASN A 102 2.26 29.55 -5.64
CA ASN A 102 1.10 29.34 -4.80
C ASN A 102 1.43 28.52 -3.55
N LEU A 103 2.21 27.43 -3.70
CA LEU A 103 2.69 26.63 -2.57
C LEU A 103 3.57 27.43 -1.61
N LYS A 104 4.35 28.41 -2.08
CA LYS A 104 5.11 29.31 -1.20
C LYS A 104 4.18 30.16 -0.34
N THR A 105 3.09 30.67 -0.90
CA THR A 105 2.12 31.46 -0.12
C THR A 105 1.39 30.62 0.92
N LEU A 106 1.10 29.37 0.61
CA LEU A 106 0.45 28.42 1.54
C LEU A 106 1.34 28.07 2.74
N LYS A 107 2.66 28.23 2.66
CA LYS A 107 3.55 27.98 3.83
C LYS A 107 3.24 28.87 5.03
N GLU A 108 2.67 30.04 4.80
CA GLU A 108 2.31 31.02 5.82
C GLU A 108 0.79 31.01 6.14
N ASP A 109 0.00 30.23 5.41
CA ASP A 109 -1.47 30.20 5.53
C ASP A 109 -1.93 29.00 6.39
N LYS A 110 -1.79 29.14 7.72
CA LYS A 110 -2.22 28.09 8.66
C LYS A 110 -3.69 27.71 8.44
N ASP A 111 -4.56 28.70 8.21
CA ASP A 111 -5.99 28.47 8.07
C ASP A 111 -6.33 27.58 6.86
N PHE A 112 -5.57 27.68 5.79
CA PHE A 112 -5.69 26.78 4.66
C PHE A 112 -5.51 25.33 5.10
N TRP A 113 -4.41 25.03 5.81
CA TRP A 113 -4.02 23.67 6.16
C TRP A 113 -4.94 23.02 7.18
N ILE A 114 -5.32 23.75 8.24
CA ILE A 114 -6.14 23.18 9.33
C ILE A 114 -7.66 23.15 9.06
N ASN A 115 -8.10 23.74 7.95
CA ASN A 115 -9.51 23.76 7.56
C ASN A 115 -9.79 22.98 6.27
N MET A 116 -8.83 22.19 5.79
CA MET A 116 -9.10 21.29 4.66
C MET A 116 -10.16 20.24 5.02
N PRO A 117 -11.13 19.99 4.13
CA PRO A 117 -12.12 18.93 4.36
C PRO A 117 -11.46 17.56 4.43
N ILE A 118 -11.96 16.68 5.31
CA ILE A 118 -11.61 15.27 5.28
C ILE A 118 -12.42 14.60 4.16
N ILE A 119 -11.71 13.86 3.29
CA ILE A 119 -12.32 13.04 2.23
C ILE A 119 -12.37 11.57 2.62
N ASN A 120 -11.39 11.09 3.38
CA ASN A 120 -11.36 9.70 3.85
C ASN A 120 -10.87 9.61 5.29
N ARG A 121 -11.40 8.62 6.03
CA ARG A 121 -10.93 8.28 7.36
C ARG A 121 -10.38 6.85 7.37
N PRO A 122 -9.13 6.62 7.82
CA PRO A 122 -8.62 5.26 7.92
C PRO A 122 -9.38 4.48 8.99
N THR A 123 -9.78 3.24 8.65
CA THR A 123 -10.40 2.28 9.56
C THR A 123 -9.40 1.29 10.16
N PHE A 124 -8.12 1.45 9.83
CA PHE A 124 -6.99 0.65 10.27
C PHE A 124 -6.04 1.50 11.14
N GLU A 125 -5.14 0.84 11.84
CA GLU A 125 -4.08 1.52 12.59
C GLU A 125 -3.02 2.05 11.63
N VAL A 126 -2.64 3.31 11.82
CA VAL A 126 -1.57 3.98 11.07
C VAL A 126 -0.36 4.09 11.98
N ASP A 127 0.81 3.58 11.54
CA ASP A 127 2.05 3.68 12.32
C ASP A 127 2.77 5.01 12.06
N TYR A 128 2.71 5.49 10.81
CA TYR A 128 3.35 6.74 10.39
C TYR A 128 2.48 7.53 9.41
N TYR A 129 2.44 8.86 9.59
CA TYR A 129 2.06 9.77 8.52
C TYR A 129 3.33 10.26 7.83
N VAL A 130 3.45 10.01 6.52
CA VAL A 130 4.61 10.43 5.72
C VAL A 130 4.10 11.31 4.57
N THR A 131 4.20 12.61 4.74
CA THR A 131 3.55 13.60 3.87
C THR A 131 4.53 14.64 3.33
N ALA A 132 4.20 15.21 2.18
CA ALA A 132 5.02 16.23 1.51
C ALA A 132 4.60 17.66 1.88
N ARG A 133 4.28 17.93 3.13
CA ARG A 133 3.88 19.23 3.65
C ARG A 133 5.11 20.03 4.11
N SER A 134 5.45 21.11 3.41
CA SER A 134 6.55 22.01 3.78
C SER A 134 6.08 23.16 4.70
N ILE A 135 5.42 22.80 5.80
CA ILE A 135 4.84 23.70 6.81
C ILE A 135 5.30 23.30 8.21
N PRO A 136 5.11 24.13 9.26
CA PRO A 136 5.36 23.73 10.64
C PRO A 136 4.61 22.44 10.98
N ILE A 137 5.32 21.47 11.55
CA ILE A 137 4.76 20.15 11.88
C ILE A 137 3.59 20.25 12.88
N GLU A 138 3.60 21.26 13.70
CA GLU A 138 2.57 21.54 14.70
C GLU A 138 1.20 21.76 14.06
N TRP A 139 1.14 22.32 12.85
CA TRP A 139 -0.13 22.51 12.12
C TRP A 139 -0.71 21.18 11.66
N THR A 140 0.15 20.29 11.18
CA THR A 140 -0.27 18.93 10.82
C THR A 140 -0.70 18.14 12.05
N GLN A 141 0.00 18.29 13.18
CA GLN A 141 -0.38 17.67 14.47
C GLN A 141 -1.74 18.15 14.95
N GLU A 142 -1.98 19.46 14.90
CA GLU A 142 -3.25 20.09 15.26
C GLU A 142 -4.39 19.57 14.37
N ASP A 143 -4.15 19.48 13.06
CA ASP A 143 -5.12 19.01 12.08
C ASP A 143 -5.55 17.54 12.35
N ILE A 144 -4.58 16.67 12.58
CA ILE A 144 -4.82 15.26 12.94
C ILE A 144 -5.60 15.16 14.26
N GLN A 145 -5.22 15.95 15.26
CA GLN A 145 -5.90 15.93 16.57
C GLN A 145 -7.34 16.46 16.50
N ARG A 146 -7.55 17.61 15.85
CA ARG A 146 -8.88 18.21 15.68
C ARG A 146 -9.85 17.27 14.98
N ASN A 147 -9.35 16.51 14.06
CA ASN A 147 -10.14 15.60 13.25
C ASN A 147 -10.25 14.19 13.85
N ASN A 148 -9.73 13.94 15.04
CA ASN A 148 -9.74 12.63 15.70
C ASN A 148 -9.21 11.50 14.79
N LEU A 149 -8.15 11.75 14.04
CA LEU A 149 -7.47 10.74 13.24
C LEU A 149 -6.59 9.84 14.13
N PRO A 150 -6.22 8.64 13.68
CA PRO A 150 -5.32 7.75 14.42
C PRO A 150 -4.03 8.46 14.84
N LYS A 151 -3.60 8.25 16.08
CA LYS A 151 -2.35 8.80 16.58
C LYS A 151 -1.18 8.04 15.98
N ALA A 152 -0.33 8.73 15.25
CA ALA A 152 0.87 8.19 14.64
C ALA A 152 1.99 9.24 14.64
N LYS A 153 3.24 8.80 14.42
CA LYS A 153 4.34 9.74 14.21
C LYS A 153 4.21 10.39 12.84
N ILE A 154 4.57 11.66 12.74
CA ILE A 154 4.46 12.44 11.51
C ILE A 154 5.86 12.73 11.00
N TYR A 155 6.07 12.46 9.71
CA TYR A 155 7.26 12.81 8.95
C TYR A 155 6.86 13.73 7.80
N THR A 156 7.34 14.96 7.83
CA THR A 156 7.11 15.95 6.78
C THR A 156 8.35 16.05 5.90
N LEU A 157 8.14 15.99 4.60
CA LEU A 157 9.20 16.08 3.59
C LEU A 157 8.94 17.27 2.67
N PRO A 158 9.98 17.86 2.05
CA PRO A 158 9.76 18.78 0.95
C PRO A 158 9.02 18.09 -0.20
N TRP A 159 8.13 18.81 -0.87
CA TRP A 159 7.24 18.25 -1.90
C TRP A 159 7.94 17.58 -3.09
N ASN A 160 9.20 17.96 -3.35
CA ASN A 160 10.05 17.44 -4.43
C ASN A 160 11.04 16.36 -3.97
N VAL A 161 10.93 15.89 -2.73
CA VAL A 161 11.80 14.85 -2.17
C VAL A 161 11.05 13.53 -2.17
N SER A 162 11.73 12.47 -2.63
CA SER A 162 11.17 11.10 -2.58
C SER A 162 10.95 10.67 -1.12
N LYS A 163 9.85 9.95 -0.88
CA LYS A 163 9.54 9.38 0.44
C LYS A 163 10.32 8.10 0.73
N ILE A 164 10.96 7.49 -0.27
CA ILE A 164 11.50 6.12 -0.20
C ILE A 164 12.56 5.94 0.90
N ASP A 165 13.50 6.87 1.05
CA ASP A 165 14.54 6.74 2.06
C ASP A 165 13.94 6.75 3.47
N THR A 166 12.97 7.65 3.71
CA THR A 166 12.22 7.68 4.97
C THR A 166 11.44 6.39 5.21
N LEU A 167 10.72 5.89 4.18
CA LEU A 167 9.96 4.64 4.30
C LEU A 167 10.85 3.43 4.62
N LYS A 168 12.04 3.35 4.00
CA LYS A 168 13.05 2.31 4.30
C LYS A 168 13.60 2.40 5.71
N GLU A 169 13.96 3.61 6.15
CA GLU A 169 14.46 3.85 7.50
C GLU A 169 13.44 3.42 8.56
N LEU A 170 12.17 3.71 8.30
CA LEU A 170 11.04 3.35 9.17
C LEU A 170 10.60 1.90 9.03
N LYS A 171 11.18 1.14 8.09
CA LYS A 171 10.82 -0.25 7.78
C LYS A 171 9.33 -0.41 7.48
N VAL A 172 8.81 0.50 6.65
CA VAL A 172 7.41 0.47 6.24
C VAL A 172 7.17 -0.71 5.28
N ASP A 173 6.15 -1.51 5.58
CA ASP A 173 5.72 -2.63 4.74
C ASP A 173 4.68 -2.18 3.71
N ILE A 174 3.77 -1.28 4.12
CA ILE A 174 2.66 -0.79 3.30
C ILE A 174 2.63 0.73 3.31
N MET A 175 2.68 1.34 2.12
CA MET A 175 2.43 2.76 1.91
C MET A 175 1.07 2.98 1.25
N ILE A 176 0.36 4.04 1.63
CA ILE A 176 -0.84 4.52 0.96
C ILE A 176 -0.58 5.96 0.53
N ASP A 177 -0.67 6.22 -0.77
CA ASP A 177 -0.31 7.52 -1.37
C ASP A 177 -1.16 7.76 -2.62
N ASP A 178 -1.44 9.01 -2.98
CA ASP A 178 -2.16 9.38 -4.20
C ASP A 178 -1.21 9.63 -5.38
N LYS A 179 0.10 9.75 -5.10
CA LYS A 179 1.11 10.10 -6.09
C LYS A 179 1.65 8.87 -6.81
N ALA A 180 1.47 8.81 -8.13
CA ALA A 180 1.89 7.68 -8.95
C ALA A 180 3.42 7.45 -8.94
N GLU A 181 4.21 8.50 -8.76
CA GLU A 181 5.67 8.40 -8.62
C GLU A 181 6.04 7.66 -7.33
N THR A 182 5.44 8.04 -6.19
CA THR A 182 5.63 7.34 -4.91
C THR A 182 5.24 5.87 -5.02
N PHE A 183 4.11 5.59 -5.67
CA PHE A 183 3.65 4.23 -5.92
C PHE A 183 4.71 3.39 -6.67
N LYS A 184 5.23 3.91 -7.79
CA LYS A 184 6.27 3.22 -8.59
C LYS A 184 7.56 3.01 -7.81
N GLU A 185 7.99 4.03 -7.07
CA GLU A 185 9.17 3.96 -6.24
C GLU A 185 9.03 2.93 -5.12
N CYS A 186 7.88 2.86 -4.44
CA CYS A 186 7.59 1.85 -3.43
C CYS A 186 7.73 0.44 -3.98
N LEU A 187 7.02 0.12 -5.07
CA LEU A 187 7.09 -1.21 -5.67
C LEU A 187 8.51 -1.59 -6.11
N SER A 188 9.25 -0.64 -6.71
CA SER A 188 10.64 -0.86 -7.13
C SER A 188 11.58 -1.13 -5.95
N ASN A 189 11.18 -0.79 -4.73
CA ASN A 189 11.96 -0.97 -3.50
C ASN A 189 11.39 -2.04 -2.56
N GLY A 190 10.42 -2.84 -3.04
CA GLY A 190 9.83 -3.94 -2.27
C GLY A 190 8.87 -3.49 -1.17
N ILE A 191 8.40 -2.24 -1.19
CA ILE A 191 7.37 -1.73 -0.30
C ILE A 191 6.03 -1.88 -1.01
N PHE A 192 5.07 -2.58 -0.40
CA PHE A 192 3.72 -2.65 -0.97
C PHE A 192 3.08 -1.26 -0.94
N CYS A 193 2.42 -0.88 -2.03
CA CYS A 193 1.78 0.44 -2.07
C CYS A 193 0.36 0.33 -2.62
N TYR A 194 -0.59 0.97 -1.92
CA TYR A 194 -1.90 1.29 -2.46
C TYR A 194 -1.87 2.69 -3.07
N LEU A 195 -2.40 2.83 -4.28
CA LEU A 195 -2.59 4.11 -4.94
C LEU A 195 -4.03 4.59 -4.69
N MET A 196 -4.17 5.65 -3.88
CA MET A 196 -5.47 6.31 -3.68
C MET A 196 -5.92 6.96 -4.98
N ASP A 197 -7.17 6.72 -5.39
CA ASP A 197 -7.74 7.32 -6.61
C ASP A 197 -7.82 8.84 -6.48
N ALA A 198 -7.15 9.53 -7.39
CA ALA A 198 -7.17 10.97 -7.50
C ALA A 198 -7.17 11.38 -8.99
N PRO A 199 -7.72 12.55 -9.36
CA PRO A 199 -7.82 12.98 -10.76
C PRO A 199 -6.52 12.87 -11.54
N HIS A 200 -5.41 13.21 -10.91
CA HIS A 200 -4.07 13.23 -11.52
C HIS A 200 -3.43 11.86 -11.74
N ASN A 201 -4.01 10.78 -11.19
CA ASN A 201 -3.43 9.44 -11.32
C ASN A 201 -4.34 8.40 -12.01
N ARG A 202 -5.55 8.78 -12.45
CA ARG A 202 -6.55 7.85 -13.01
C ARG A 202 -6.12 7.14 -14.28
N TYR A 203 -5.21 7.71 -15.05
CA TYR A 203 -4.70 7.12 -16.29
C TYR A 203 -3.61 6.05 -16.06
N TYR A 204 -3.16 5.87 -14.82
CA TYR A 204 -2.27 4.75 -14.51
C TYR A 204 -3.11 3.49 -14.20
N ASP A 205 -2.89 2.43 -14.96
CA ASP A 205 -3.44 1.12 -14.63
C ASP A 205 -2.54 0.46 -13.57
N VAL A 206 -3.07 0.30 -12.37
CA VAL A 206 -2.37 -0.31 -11.23
C VAL A 206 -3.13 -1.50 -10.66
N GLY A 207 -4.19 -1.95 -11.35
CA GLY A 207 -4.98 -3.12 -10.98
C GLY A 207 -5.51 -3.04 -9.54
N HIS A 208 -5.33 -4.10 -8.78
CA HIS A 208 -5.81 -4.23 -7.39
C HIS A 208 -5.10 -3.33 -6.37
N HIS A 209 -4.06 -2.62 -6.77
CA HIS A 209 -3.43 -1.62 -5.91
C HIS A 209 -4.23 -0.31 -5.83
N ARG A 210 -5.20 -0.07 -6.72
CA ARG A 210 -6.05 1.12 -6.66
C ARG A 210 -7.10 0.97 -5.58
N ILE A 211 -7.19 1.99 -4.73
CA ILE A 211 -8.21 2.12 -3.72
C ILE A 211 -8.97 3.43 -3.87
N TYR A 212 -10.21 3.46 -3.41
CA TYR A 212 -11.11 4.61 -3.55
C TYR A 212 -11.50 5.21 -2.21
N ASP A 213 -11.15 4.53 -1.11
CA ASP A 213 -11.33 4.98 0.26
C ASP A 213 -10.33 4.29 1.19
N LEU A 214 -10.34 4.69 2.47
CA LEU A 214 -9.48 4.13 3.51
C LEU A 214 -10.19 3.10 4.40
N ASN A 215 -11.27 2.48 3.90
CA ASN A 215 -11.96 1.39 4.59
C ASN A 215 -11.32 0.04 4.23
N LEU A 216 -10.11 -0.18 4.71
CA LEU A 216 -9.30 -1.35 4.39
C LEU A 216 -9.17 -2.30 5.57
N THR A 217 -9.07 -3.60 5.29
CA THR A 217 -8.64 -4.60 6.26
C THR A 217 -7.18 -4.93 6.01
N ILE A 218 -6.29 -4.37 6.81
CA ILE A 218 -4.84 -4.64 6.77
C ILE A 218 -4.55 -5.69 7.84
N LYS A 219 -4.09 -6.88 7.41
CA LYS A 219 -3.82 -8.04 8.28
C LYS A 219 -2.36 -8.43 8.22
#